data_057cd8625c5361131f847bfff0d7e55d
#
_entry.id   057cd8625c5361131f847bfff0d7e55d
#
_cell.length_a   1.000
_cell.length_b   1.000
_cell.length_c   1.000
_cell.angle_alpha   90.00
_cell.angle_beta   90.00
_cell.angle_gamma   90.00
#
_symmetry.space_group_name_H-M   'P 1'
#
loop_
_entity.id
_entity.type
_entity.pdbx_description
1 polymer ?
#
loop_
_entity_poly.entity_id
_entity_poly.type
_entity_poly.pdbx_seq_one_letter_code
_entity_poly.pdbx_strand_id
1 'polypeptide(L)'
;MPAVDCHAHVFDLKRFPPPDSRGCDIAPNEHGTAEDYAAVLDAHGMSHALLVNPLGGYGLDNRYMLAAIAEHPGRFKGIALLSPQATDRDIKTLVDGGVVGIRFNLNFEKSPSLYGQAGERALAIARDVGWLVQVHYEGETIVSALPILRASRLTVVIDHFGRPQLAHGIHQPGFQALLELGRHGAVVKLSAGFRMSAERPSYRDLDPCAAQLLHVFGPDRCVWGSDWPFLRAPARVDYGPQLAALRRWVPGAADRARILWSNPSRIFGFK
;
A
#
# COMPACT_ATOMS: atom_id res chain seq x y z
N MET A 1 -1.05 22.55 -4.12
CA MET A 1 -1.54 21.46 -4.97
C MET A 1 -1.89 20.31 -4.07
N PRO A 2 -3.06 19.67 -4.19
CA PRO A 2 -3.40 18.51 -3.39
C PRO A 2 -2.38 17.38 -3.62
N ALA A 3 -2.19 16.54 -2.60
CA ALA A 3 -1.27 15.39 -2.65
C ALA A 3 -1.81 14.25 -1.78
N VAL A 4 -1.56 13.02 -2.20
CA VAL A 4 -2.03 11.81 -1.54
C VAL A 4 -0.84 10.97 -1.06
N ASP A 5 -0.86 10.60 0.20
CA ASP A 5 -0.06 9.48 0.72
C ASP A 5 -0.81 8.16 0.45
N CYS A 6 -0.31 7.35 -0.48
CA CYS A 6 -1.01 6.15 -0.94
C CYS A 6 -0.72 4.90 -0.10
N HIS A 7 -0.11 5.03 1.07
CA HIS A 7 0.08 3.89 1.98
C HIS A 7 0.37 4.34 3.41
N ALA A 8 -0.58 4.13 4.28
CA ALA A 8 -0.39 4.28 5.72
C ALA A 8 -1.29 3.30 6.49
N HIS A 9 -0.93 3.07 7.75
CA HIS A 9 -1.70 2.28 8.70
C HIS A 9 -2.07 3.16 9.89
N VAL A 10 -3.25 2.94 10.46
CA VAL A 10 -3.69 3.66 11.67
C VAL A 10 -4.13 2.68 12.74
N PHE A 11 -3.91 3.07 14.01
CA PHE A 11 -4.21 2.25 15.18
C PHE A 11 -4.82 3.09 16.28
N ASP A 12 -5.93 2.63 16.83
CA ASP A 12 -6.49 3.10 18.09
C ASP A 12 -6.84 1.87 18.93
N LEU A 13 -5.84 1.31 19.58
CA LEU A 13 -5.99 0.05 20.34
C LEU A 13 -6.87 0.21 21.57
N LYS A 14 -7.14 1.45 21.98
CA LYS A 14 -8.02 1.77 23.12
C LYS A 14 -9.50 1.73 22.71
N ARG A 15 -9.85 2.37 21.59
CA ARG A 15 -11.24 2.40 21.06
C ARG A 15 -11.58 1.12 20.30
N PHE A 16 -10.60 0.56 19.61
CA PHE A 16 -10.70 -0.62 18.76
C PHE A 16 -9.64 -1.63 19.17
N PRO A 17 -9.86 -2.39 20.25
CA PRO A 17 -8.93 -3.42 20.66
C PRO A 17 -8.86 -4.51 19.56
N PRO A 18 -7.66 -5.05 19.27
CA PRO A 18 -7.49 -6.08 18.26
C PRO A 18 -8.27 -7.36 18.66
N PRO A 19 -8.81 -8.10 17.68
CA PRO A 19 -9.57 -9.33 17.94
C PRO A 19 -8.77 -10.41 18.67
N ASP A 20 -7.47 -10.46 18.43
CA ASP A 20 -6.52 -11.33 19.14
C ASP A 20 -5.33 -10.50 19.64
N SER A 21 -5.31 -10.25 20.92
CA SER A 21 -4.23 -9.49 21.56
C SER A 21 -2.86 -10.18 21.45
N ARG A 22 -2.81 -11.51 21.27
CA ARG A 22 -1.57 -12.28 21.12
C ARG A 22 -0.90 -12.09 19.76
N GLY A 23 -1.60 -11.50 18.79
CA GLY A 23 -1.07 -11.20 17.46
C GLY A 23 -0.79 -9.72 17.22
N CYS A 24 -1.10 -8.88 18.19
CA CYS A 24 -0.91 -7.42 18.09
C CYS A 24 0.45 -7.04 18.71
N ASP A 25 1.50 -7.21 17.92
CA ASP A 25 2.89 -6.91 18.33
C ASP A 25 3.29 -5.55 17.78
N ILE A 26 2.56 -4.51 18.25
CA ILE A 26 2.80 -3.10 17.87
C ILE A 26 3.52 -2.43 19.02
N ALA A 27 4.74 -1.98 18.78
CA ALA A 27 5.51 -1.25 19.78
C ALA A 27 4.87 0.13 20.09
N PRO A 28 5.05 0.67 21.30
CA PRO A 28 4.46 1.96 21.67
C PRO A 28 4.78 3.12 20.71
N ASN A 29 5.95 3.13 20.12
CA ASN A 29 6.37 4.12 19.13
C ASN A 29 5.83 3.86 17.71
N GLU A 30 5.14 2.77 17.51
CA GLU A 30 4.46 2.40 16.26
C GLU A 30 2.94 2.64 16.34
N HIS A 31 2.45 3.11 17.49
CA HIS A 31 1.07 3.56 17.62
C HIS A 31 0.88 4.86 16.84
N GLY A 32 -0.31 5.02 16.29
CA GLY A 32 -0.66 6.25 15.59
C GLY A 32 -2.13 6.22 15.20
N THR A 33 -2.90 7.15 15.79
CA THR A 33 -4.30 7.30 15.46
C THR A 33 -4.50 7.98 14.11
N ALA A 34 -5.71 7.94 13.59
CA ALA A 34 -6.07 8.69 12.37
C ALA A 34 -5.88 10.20 12.58
N GLU A 35 -6.10 10.71 13.79
CA GLU A 35 -5.89 12.10 14.15
C GLU A 35 -4.41 12.47 14.16
N ASP A 36 -3.54 11.65 14.79
CA ASP A 36 -2.08 11.84 14.74
C ASP A 36 -1.58 11.84 13.29
N TYR A 37 -2.09 10.92 12.48
CA TYR A 37 -1.72 10.84 11.08
C TYR A 37 -2.20 12.05 10.27
N ALA A 38 -3.41 12.54 10.53
CA ALA A 38 -3.91 13.75 9.90
C ALA A 38 -3.00 14.95 10.20
N ALA A 39 -2.50 15.09 11.43
CA ALA A 39 -1.54 16.13 11.80
C ALA A 39 -0.20 15.97 11.07
N VAL A 40 0.30 14.73 10.90
CA VAL A 40 1.50 14.45 10.10
C VAL A 40 1.32 14.86 8.65
N LEU A 41 0.17 14.53 8.05
CA LEU A 41 -0.16 14.91 6.68
C LEU A 41 -0.17 16.44 6.51
N ASP A 42 -0.83 17.15 7.43
CA ASP A 42 -0.92 18.62 7.42
C ASP A 42 0.48 19.25 7.51
N ALA A 43 1.32 18.76 8.41
CA ALA A 43 2.70 19.24 8.57
C ALA A 43 3.56 19.05 7.31
N HIS A 44 3.22 18.10 6.44
CA HIS A 44 3.98 17.80 5.21
C HIS A 44 3.26 18.24 3.92
N GLY A 45 2.12 18.93 4.05
CA GLY A 45 1.35 19.42 2.91
C GLY A 45 0.66 18.34 2.08
N MET A 46 0.34 17.20 2.74
CA MET A 46 -0.43 16.10 2.15
C MET A 46 -1.91 16.29 2.48
N SER A 47 -2.76 16.34 1.48
CA SER A 47 -4.19 16.62 1.67
C SER A 47 -5.02 15.36 1.91
N HIS A 48 -4.60 14.21 1.38
CA HIS A 48 -5.36 12.97 1.39
C HIS A 48 -4.47 11.77 1.70
N ALA A 49 -5.09 10.66 2.09
CA ALA A 49 -4.37 9.39 2.25
C ALA A 49 -5.22 8.15 1.91
N LEU A 50 -4.50 7.11 1.47
CA LEU A 50 -5.03 5.76 1.32
C LEU A 50 -4.61 4.94 2.53
N LEU A 51 -5.56 4.66 3.41
CA LEU A 51 -5.36 3.81 4.57
C LEU A 51 -5.37 2.34 4.14
N VAL A 52 -4.40 1.58 4.60
CA VAL A 52 -4.32 0.14 4.35
C VAL A 52 -4.55 -0.57 5.68
N ASN A 53 -5.52 -1.48 5.73
CA ASN A 53 -5.78 -2.20 6.98
C ASN A 53 -4.53 -2.97 7.43
N PRO A 54 -4.06 -2.78 8.67
CA PRO A 54 -2.81 -3.37 9.14
C PRO A 54 -2.99 -4.82 9.54
N LEU A 55 -2.48 -5.74 8.71
CA LEU A 55 -2.55 -7.18 8.97
C LEU A 55 -1.89 -7.57 10.31
N GLY A 56 -0.79 -6.92 10.67
CA GLY A 56 -0.04 -7.19 11.90
C GLY A 56 -0.66 -6.64 13.18
N GLY A 57 -1.81 -5.98 13.11
CA GLY A 57 -2.51 -5.45 14.29
C GLY A 57 -3.96 -5.91 14.33
N TYR A 58 -4.74 -5.44 13.39
CA TYR A 58 -6.17 -5.75 13.33
C TYR A 58 -6.52 -7.03 12.56
N GLY A 59 -5.55 -7.65 11.85
CA GLY A 59 -5.86 -8.83 11.03
C GLY A 59 -6.93 -8.49 9.99
N LEU A 60 -8.03 -9.26 9.97
CA LEU A 60 -9.15 -9.05 9.04
C LEU A 60 -10.18 -8.02 9.56
N ASP A 61 -9.96 -7.42 10.72
CA ASP A 61 -10.85 -6.42 11.30
C ASP A 61 -10.61 -5.04 10.66
N ASN A 62 -11.52 -4.61 9.82
CA ASN A 62 -11.44 -3.32 9.13
C ASN A 62 -12.16 -2.18 9.88
N ARG A 63 -12.71 -2.41 11.09
CA ARG A 63 -13.60 -1.45 11.77
C ARG A 63 -12.92 -0.11 12.05
N TYR A 64 -11.68 -0.10 12.53
CA TYR A 64 -11.01 1.16 12.80
C TYR A 64 -10.66 1.93 11.51
N MET A 65 -10.24 1.26 10.47
CA MET A 65 -10.03 1.92 9.17
C MET A 65 -11.32 2.59 8.67
N LEU A 66 -12.46 1.92 8.77
CA LEU A 66 -13.75 2.48 8.38
C LEU A 66 -14.15 3.67 9.26
N ALA A 67 -13.93 3.60 10.58
CA ALA A 67 -14.17 4.70 11.49
C ALA A 67 -13.27 5.92 11.14
N ALA A 68 -11.99 5.70 10.88
CA ALA A 68 -11.06 6.74 10.47
C ALA A 68 -11.49 7.44 9.16
N ILE A 69 -11.99 6.68 8.18
CA ILE A 69 -12.52 7.24 6.92
C ILE A 69 -13.76 8.10 7.20
N ALA A 70 -14.68 7.61 8.04
CA ALA A 70 -15.90 8.32 8.38
C ALA A 70 -15.63 9.61 9.19
N GLU A 71 -14.63 9.60 10.07
CA GLU A 71 -14.19 10.75 10.87
C GLU A 71 -13.46 11.83 10.03
N HIS A 72 -12.94 11.46 8.85
CA HIS A 72 -12.24 12.36 7.93
C HIS A 72 -12.84 12.30 6.51
N PRO A 73 -14.09 12.72 6.33
CA PRO A 73 -14.84 12.56 5.07
C PRO A 73 -14.13 13.24 3.89
N GLY A 74 -14.01 12.51 2.79
CA GLY A 74 -13.32 12.97 1.58
C GLY A 74 -11.79 12.94 1.65
N ARG A 75 -11.21 12.93 2.84
CA ARG A 75 -9.75 12.94 3.04
C ARG A 75 -9.11 11.56 2.95
N PHE A 76 -9.79 10.52 3.47
CA PHE A 76 -9.28 9.17 3.51
C PHE A 76 -10.10 8.22 2.65
N LYS A 77 -9.43 7.19 2.11
CA LYS A 77 -10.02 6.01 1.49
C LYS A 77 -9.31 4.77 2.02
N GLY A 78 -9.90 3.58 1.81
CA GLY A 78 -9.40 2.35 2.41
C GLY A 78 -9.03 1.25 1.43
N ILE A 79 -8.03 0.45 1.82
CA ILE A 79 -7.72 -0.87 1.27
C ILE A 79 -7.97 -1.90 2.37
N ALA A 80 -8.93 -2.77 2.16
CA ALA A 80 -9.36 -3.75 3.15
C ALA A 80 -8.60 -5.07 3.05
N LEU A 81 -8.59 -5.82 4.16
CA LEU A 81 -8.31 -7.24 4.16
C LEU A 81 -9.66 -7.99 4.16
N LEU A 82 -9.98 -8.64 3.04
CA LEU A 82 -11.28 -9.31 2.86
C LEU A 82 -11.25 -10.70 3.48
N SER A 83 -12.16 -10.96 4.43
CA SER A 83 -12.34 -12.31 4.96
C SER A 83 -12.77 -13.28 3.87
N PRO A 84 -12.24 -14.52 3.82
CA PRO A 84 -12.76 -15.57 2.93
C PRO A 84 -14.23 -15.89 3.18
N GLN A 85 -14.74 -15.60 4.38
CA GLN A 85 -16.14 -15.80 4.79
C GLN A 85 -16.98 -14.53 4.71
N ALA A 86 -16.46 -13.42 4.14
CA ALA A 86 -17.19 -12.16 4.03
C ALA A 86 -18.56 -12.37 3.35
N THR A 87 -19.60 -11.86 3.98
CA THR A 87 -20.97 -11.87 3.45
C THR A 87 -21.19 -10.67 2.54
N ASP A 88 -22.28 -10.67 1.76
CA ASP A 88 -22.68 -9.52 0.93
C ASP A 88 -22.89 -8.26 1.78
N ARG A 89 -23.35 -8.41 3.03
CA ARG A 89 -23.48 -7.32 3.98
C ARG A 89 -22.12 -6.74 4.37
N ASP A 90 -21.12 -7.59 4.61
CA ASP A 90 -19.76 -7.14 4.92
C ASP A 90 -19.15 -6.39 3.73
N ILE A 91 -19.33 -6.92 2.52
CA ILE A 91 -18.88 -6.29 1.28
C ILE A 91 -19.54 -4.92 1.11
N LYS A 92 -20.85 -4.84 1.28
CA LYS A 92 -21.60 -3.58 1.20
C LYS A 92 -21.10 -2.56 2.25
N THR A 93 -20.84 -3.01 3.47
CA THR A 93 -20.30 -2.15 4.53
C THR A 93 -18.94 -1.57 4.16
N LEU A 94 -18.06 -2.36 3.54
CA LEU A 94 -16.75 -1.90 3.08
C LEU A 94 -16.89 -0.90 1.92
N VAL A 95 -17.77 -1.18 0.94
CA VAL A 95 -18.03 -0.28 -0.20
C VAL A 95 -18.56 1.06 0.27
N ASP A 96 -19.62 1.06 1.08
CA ASP A 96 -20.25 2.28 1.62
C ASP A 96 -19.28 3.06 2.53
N GLY A 97 -18.37 2.36 3.21
CA GLY A 97 -17.34 2.92 4.07
C GLY A 97 -16.12 3.48 3.35
N GLY A 98 -16.11 3.55 2.02
CA GLY A 98 -15.05 4.18 1.24
C GLY A 98 -13.84 3.29 0.95
N VAL A 99 -14.00 1.97 1.03
CA VAL A 99 -12.99 1.01 0.56
C VAL A 99 -12.96 1.00 -0.97
N VAL A 100 -11.77 1.08 -1.53
CA VAL A 100 -11.53 1.12 -2.98
C VAL A 100 -10.75 -0.09 -3.50
N GLY A 101 -10.36 -1.00 -2.62
CA GLY A 101 -9.64 -2.22 -3.01
C GLY A 101 -9.39 -3.17 -1.86
N ILE A 102 -8.87 -4.33 -2.21
CA ILE A 102 -8.46 -5.38 -1.26
C ILE A 102 -6.97 -5.66 -1.37
N ARG A 103 -6.36 -6.12 -0.27
CA ARG A 103 -4.92 -6.44 -0.22
C ARG A 103 -4.67 -7.92 0.00
N PHE A 104 -3.72 -8.47 -0.75
CA PHE A 104 -3.09 -9.76 -0.50
C PHE A 104 -1.64 -9.54 -0.04
N ASN A 105 -1.22 -10.24 1.01
CA ASN A 105 0.19 -10.32 1.41
C ASN A 105 0.67 -11.75 1.18
N LEU A 106 1.53 -11.94 0.18
CA LEU A 106 1.94 -13.27 -0.27
C LEU A 106 2.94 -13.96 0.68
N ASN A 107 3.50 -13.23 1.63
CA ASN A 107 4.51 -13.72 2.57
C ASN A 107 4.00 -13.90 4.00
N PHE A 108 2.72 -13.67 4.24
CA PHE A 108 2.16 -13.73 5.59
C PHE A 108 1.00 -14.72 5.64
N GLU A 109 1.16 -15.83 6.35
CA GLU A 109 0.20 -16.95 6.41
C GLU A 109 -1.21 -16.55 6.84
N LYS A 110 -1.34 -15.55 7.72
CA LYS A 110 -2.64 -15.03 8.18
C LYS A 110 -3.31 -14.07 7.19
N SER A 111 -2.66 -13.78 6.06
CA SER A 111 -3.27 -12.99 4.99
C SER A 111 -4.33 -13.79 4.24
N PRO A 112 -5.39 -13.15 3.73
CA PRO A 112 -6.26 -13.79 2.74
C PRO A 112 -5.42 -14.34 1.58
N SER A 113 -5.70 -15.57 1.17
CA SER A 113 -4.99 -16.22 0.07
C SER A 113 -5.38 -15.62 -1.27
N LEU A 114 -4.40 -15.38 -2.12
CA LEU A 114 -4.64 -15.08 -3.54
C LEU A 114 -4.95 -16.36 -4.35
N TYR A 115 -4.60 -17.52 -3.81
CA TYR A 115 -4.66 -18.80 -4.51
C TYR A 115 -5.92 -19.61 -4.16
N GLY A 116 -6.32 -20.48 -5.08
CA GLY A 116 -7.45 -21.38 -4.92
C GLY A 116 -8.79 -20.66 -4.85
N GLN A 117 -9.81 -21.39 -4.40
CA GLN A 117 -11.19 -20.92 -4.40
C GLN A 117 -11.40 -19.59 -3.62
N ALA A 118 -10.68 -19.41 -2.51
CA ALA A 118 -10.77 -18.18 -1.73
C ALA A 118 -10.24 -16.97 -2.51
N GLY A 119 -9.11 -17.11 -3.19
CA GLY A 119 -8.55 -16.07 -4.06
C GLY A 119 -9.44 -15.76 -5.24
N GLU A 120 -9.94 -16.79 -5.93
CA GLU A 120 -10.87 -16.64 -7.06
C GLU A 120 -12.13 -15.87 -6.64
N ARG A 121 -12.73 -16.24 -5.49
CA ARG A 121 -13.87 -15.53 -4.93
C ARG A 121 -13.55 -14.06 -4.61
N ALA A 122 -12.44 -13.78 -3.97
CA ALA A 122 -12.05 -12.41 -3.62
C ALA A 122 -11.81 -11.55 -4.88
N LEU A 123 -11.19 -12.11 -5.92
CA LEU A 123 -11.00 -11.43 -7.21
C LEU A 123 -12.32 -11.20 -7.95
N ALA A 124 -13.27 -12.15 -7.87
CA ALA A 124 -14.61 -11.98 -8.43
C ALA A 124 -15.35 -10.83 -7.73
N ILE A 125 -15.38 -10.83 -6.40
CA ILE A 125 -15.96 -9.73 -5.61
C ILE A 125 -15.34 -8.39 -5.99
N ALA A 126 -14.00 -8.31 -6.04
CA ALA A 126 -13.32 -7.09 -6.41
C ALA A 126 -13.73 -6.56 -7.79
N ARG A 127 -13.95 -7.45 -8.75
CA ARG A 127 -14.43 -7.10 -10.09
C ARG A 127 -15.88 -6.58 -10.07
N ASP A 128 -16.75 -7.28 -9.33
CA ASP A 128 -18.18 -6.96 -9.28
C ASP A 128 -18.46 -5.60 -8.64
N VAL A 129 -17.66 -5.21 -7.63
CA VAL A 129 -17.82 -3.93 -6.92
C VAL A 129 -16.85 -2.82 -7.42
N GLY A 130 -16.04 -3.10 -8.42
CA GLY A 130 -15.11 -2.13 -9.00
C GLY A 130 -13.87 -1.84 -8.14
N TRP A 131 -13.45 -2.76 -7.26
CA TRP A 131 -12.26 -2.62 -6.44
C TRP A 131 -10.99 -2.96 -7.22
N LEU A 132 -9.89 -2.33 -6.82
CA LEU A 132 -8.54 -2.72 -7.23
C LEU A 132 -7.97 -3.82 -6.31
N VAL A 133 -6.88 -4.43 -6.76
CA VAL A 133 -6.12 -5.43 -5.99
C VAL A 133 -4.74 -4.86 -5.64
N GLN A 134 -4.46 -4.74 -4.35
CA GLN A 134 -3.15 -4.38 -3.85
C GLN A 134 -2.38 -5.63 -3.43
N VAL A 135 -1.12 -5.74 -3.80
CA VAL A 135 -0.30 -6.92 -3.51
C VAL A 135 0.98 -6.50 -2.79
N HIS A 136 1.19 -7.10 -1.63
CA HIS A 136 2.47 -7.08 -0.92
C HIS A 136 3.16 -8.42 -1.09
N TYR A 137 4.45 -8.38 -1.41
CA TYR A 137 5.29 -9.57 -1.50
C TYR A 137 6.75 -9.26 -1.17
N GLU A 138 7.53 -10.28 -0.92
CA GLU A 138 8.98 -10.21 -0.72
C GLU A 138 9.69 -11.24 -1.59
N GLY A 139 10.83 -10.87 -2.16
CA GLY A 139 11.64 -11.77 -2.98
C GLY A 139 10.89 -12.30 -4.20
N GLU A 140 10.82 -13.61 -4.37
CA GLU A 140 10.32 -14.28 -5.57
C GLU A 140 8.85 -14.72 -5.49
N THR A 141 8.16 -14.50 -4.36
CA THR A 141 6.79 -15.00 -4.17
C THR A 141 5.79 -14.47 -5.19
N ILE A 142 6.06 -13.31 -5.80
CA ILE A 142 5.23 -12.73 -6.86
C ILE A 142 5.26 -13.56 -8.16
N VAL A 143 6.32 -14.34 -8.42
CA VAL A 143 6.47 -15.08 -9.66
C VAL A 143 5.32 -16.06 -9.87
N SER A 144 4.93 -16.80 -8.82
CA SER A 144 3.80 -17.72 -8.87
C SER A 144 2.44 -17.02 -8.97
N ALA A 145 2.32 -15.77 -8.50
CA ALA A 145 1.11 -14.97 -8.56
C ALA A 145 0.91 -14.28 -9.92
N LEU A 146 1.96 -14.13 -10.71
CA LEU A 146 1.94 -13.39 -11.97
C LEU A 146 0.82 -13.83 -12.93
N PRO A 147 0.60 -15.14 -13.22
CA PRO A 147 -0.48 -15.57 -14.10
C PRO A 147 -1.87 -15.18 -13.57
N ILE A 148 -2.09 -15.32 -12.26
CA ILE A 148 -3.37 -15.00 -11.60
C ILE A 148 -3.66 -13.50 -11.70
N LEU A 149 -2.66 -12.67 -11.36
CA LEU A 149 -2.80 -11.21 -11.39
C LEU A 149 -3.07 -10.69 -12.80
N ARG A 150 -2.40 -11.24 -13.80
CA ARG A 150 -2.64 -10.89 -15.23
C ARG A 150 -4.03 -11.33 -15.68
N ALA A 151 -4.44 -12.54 -15.34
CA ALA A 151 -5.75 -13.07 -15.72
C ALA A 151 -6.91 -12.34 -15.02
N SER A 152 -6.68 -11.72 -13.87
CA SER A 152 -7.71 -11.03 -13.09
C SER A 152 -8.38 -9.88 -13.84
N ARG A 153 -7.64 -9.20 -14.73
CA ARG A 153 -8.06 -7.99 -15.46
C ARG A 153 -8.42 -6.82 -14.53
N LEU A 154 -8.01 -6.88 -13.28
CA LEU A 154 -8.18 -5.82 -12.29
C LEU A 154 -7.01 -4.85 -12.33
N THR A 155 -7.20 -3.65 -11.83
CA THR A 155 -6.08 -2.76 -11.54
C THR A 155 -5.25 -3.37 -10.42
N VAL A 156 -4.01 -3.76 -10.71
CA VAL A 156 -3.07 -4.32 -9.75
C VAL A 156 -2.14 -3.22 -9.26
N VAL A 157 -2.04 -3.05 -7.93
CA VAL A 157 -1.14 -2.08 -7.28
C VAL A 157 -0.12 -2.85 -6.45
N ILE A 158 1.15 -2.68 -6.73
CA ILE A 158 2.24 -3.36 -6.02
C ILE A 158 2.84 -2.47 -4.95
N ASP A 159 2.95 -2.99 -3.72
CA ASP A 159 3.51 -2.29 -2.58
C ASP A 159 5.04 -2.15 -2.66
N HIS A 160 5.57 -1.05 -2.16
CA HIS A 160 6.95 -0.86 -1.71
C HIS A 160 8.04 -1.34 -2.68
N PHE A 161 8.08 -0.80 -3.90
CA PHE A 161 9.04 -1.22 -4.94
C PHE A 161 8.99 -2.73 -5.27
N GLY A 162 7.99 -3.48 -4.77
CA GLY A 162 7.99 -4.94 -4.82
C GLY A 162 8.99 -5.59 -3.86
N ARG A 163 9.43 -4.90 -2.81
CA ARG A 163 10.34 -5.42 -1.78
C ARG A 163 11.56 -6.19 -2.34
N PRO A 164 12.34 -5.60 -3.27
CA PRO A 164 13.53 -6.27 -3.79
C PRO A 164 14.59 -6.46 -2.70
N GLN A 165 15.34 -7.54 -2.79
CA GLN A 165 16.58 -7.73 -2.01
C GLN A 165 17.71 -6.99 -2.73
N LEU A 166 18.09 -5.81 -2.24
CA LEU A 166 18.99 -4.91 -2.97
C LEU A 166 20.36 -5.54 -3.30
N ALA A 167 20.85 -6.45 -2.47
CA ALA A 167 22.09 -7.20 -2.74
C ALA A 167 22.04 -8.05 -4.01
N HIS A 168 20.85 -8.44 -4.47
CA HIS A 168 20.67 -9.24 -5.70
C HIS A 168 20.48 -8.36 -6.96
N GLY A 169 20.46 -7.04 -6.80
CA GLY A 169 20.28 -6.10 -7.90
C GLY A 169 18.93 -6.19 -8.58
N ILE A 170 18.81 -5.54 -9.72
CA ILE A 170 17.55 -5.45 -10.48
C ILE A 170 17.19 -6.70 -11.30
N HIS A 171 18.12 -7.66 -11.45
CA HIS A 171 17.92 -8.87 -12.27
C HIS A 171 17.29 -10.03 -11.51
N GLN A 172 16.99 -9.87 -10.22
CA GLN A 172 16.34 -10.89 -9.41
C GLN A 172 14.93 -11.23 -9.93
N PRO A 173 14.50 -12.50 -9.88
CA PRO A 173 13.25 -12.96 -10.50
C PRO A 173 12.02 -12.19 -10.07
N GLY A 174 11.87 -11.90 -8.76
CA GLY A 174 10.72 -11.14 -8.24
C GLY A 174 10.65 -9.71 -8.76
N PHE A 175 11.80 -9.04 -8.95
CA PHE A 175 11.82 -7.70 -9.53
C PHE A 175 11.53 -7.73 -11.02
N GLN A 176 12.01 -8.75 -11.75
CA GLN A 176 11.67 -8.93 -13.16
C GLN A 176 10.18 -9.22 -13.37
N ALA A 177 9.56 -10.02 -12.49
CA ALA A 177 8.12 -10.26 -12.50
C ALA A 177 7.32 -8.97 -12.25
N LEU A 178 7.81 -8.10 -11.36
CA LEU A 178 7.23 -6.76 -11.15
C LEU A 178 7.29 -5.92 -12.43
N LEU A 179 8.45 -5.90 -13.11
CA LEU A 179 8.59 -5.14 -14.35
C LEU A 179 7.66 -5.70 -15.46
N GLU A 180 7.43 -7.01 -15.48
CA GLU A 180 6.47 -7.64 -16.39
C GLU A 180 5.04 -7.16 -16.07
N LEU A 181 4.62 -7.15 -14.80
CA LEU A 181 3.33 -6.58 -14.40
C LEU A 181 3.20 -5.11 -14.82
N GLY A 182 4.26 -4.33 -14.71
CA GLY A 182 4.29 -2.94 -15.17
C GLY A 182 4.04 -2.81 -16.67
N ARG A 183 4.63 -3.67 -17.50
CA ARG A 183 4.37 -3.70 -18.96
C ARG A 183 2.90 -4.05 -19.27
N HIS A 184 2.23 -4.77 -18.37
CA HIS A 184 0.81 -5.14 -18.47
C HIS A 184 -0.14 -4.18 -17.73
N GLY A 185 0.32 -2.98 -17.35
CA GLY A 185 -0.55 -1.93 -16.82
C GLY A 185 -0.70 -1.87 -15.31
N ALA A 186 0.05 -2.66 -14.55
CA ALA A 186 0.07 -2.54 -13.10
C ALA A 186 0.61 -1.18 -12.64
N VAL A 187 0.29 -0.82 -11.41
CA VAL A 187 0.75 0.37 -10.70
C VAL A 187 1.75 -0.05 -9.61
N VAL A 188 2.77 0.76 -9.36
CA VAL A 188 3.73 0.51 -8.30
C VAL A 188 3.80 1.66 -7.31
N LYS A 189 3.93 1.33 -6.02
CA LYS A 189 4.17 2.30 -4.95
C LYS A 189 5.68 2.50 -4.75
N LEU A 190 6.16 3.70 -5.01
CA LEU A 190 7.49 4.16 -4.61
C LEU A 190 7.43 4.55 -3.13
N SER A 191 7.52 3.57 -2.23
CA SER A 191 7.19 3.72 -0.81
C SER A 191 8.06 2.85 0.09
N ALA A 192 8.09 3.17 1.38
CA ALA A 192 8.71 2.35 2.43
C ALA A 192 10.18 1.98 2.16
N GLY A 193 10.96 2.92 1.66
CA GLY A 193 12.39 2.71 1.38
C GLY A 193 13.16 2.15 2.57
N PHE A 194 12.74 2.49 3.79
CA PHE A 194 13.35 2.03 5.04
C PHE A 194 13.29 0.50 5.25
N ARG A 195 12.39 -0.21 4.55
CA ARG A 195 12.25 -1.67 4.66
C ARG A 195 13.31 -2.43 3.88
N MET A 196 13.94 -1.80 2.90
CA MET A 196 14.86 -2.43 1.96
C MET A 196 16.27 -1.84 2.02
N SER A 197 16.35 -0.51 2.24
CA SER A 197 17.60 0.23 2.20
C SER A 197 18.45 0.03 3.45
N ALA A 198 19.74 -0.18 3.26
CA ALA A 198 20.77 -0.07 4.30
C ALA A 198 21.23 1.38 4.51
N GLU A 199 21.01 2.27 3.55
CA GLU A 199 21.47 3.66 3.55
C GLU A 199 20.40 4.65 4.03
N ARG A 200 20.11 4.60 5.33
CA ARG A 200 19.15 5.54 5.94
C ARG A 200 19.86 6.81 6.43
N PRO A 201 19.24 7.99 6.33
CA PRO A 201 17.90 8.27 5.76
C PRO A 201 17.92 8.60 4.26
N SER A 202 19.02 8.38 3.56
CA SER A 202 19.20 8.80 2.17
C SER A 202 18.52 7.88 1.14
N TYR A 203 18.43 6.57 1.42
CA TYR A 203 17.87 5.53 0.54
C TYR A 203 18.49 5.52 -0.87
N ARG A 204 19.81 5.84 -1.01
CA ARG A 204 20.47 5.95 -2.32
C ARG A 204 20.67 4.59 -2.99
N ASP A 205 20.83 3.55 -2.19
CA ASP A 205 20.90 2.15 -2.67
C ASP A 205 19.63 1.68 -3.38
N LEU A 206 18.50 2.41 -3.25
CA LEU A 206 17.27 2.21 -4.02
C LEU A 206 17.24 2.94 -5.37
N ASP A 207 18.16 3.85 -5.64
CA ASP A 207 18.13 4.68 -6.86
C ASP A 207 18.10 3.83 -8.15
N PRO A 208 18.84 2.71 -8.28
CA PRO A 208 18.75 1.84 -9.47
C PRO A 208 17.36 1.21 -9.63
N CYS A 209 16.73 0.77 -8.53
CA CYS A 209 15.38 0.21 -8.57
C CYS A 209 14.34 1.27 -8.95
N ALA A 210 14.44 2.47 -8.36
CA ALA A 210 13.56 3.59 -8.68
C ALA A 210 13.66 3.97 -10.16
N ALA A 211 14.88 4.09 -10.70
CA ALA A 211 15.10 4.41 -12.10
C ALA A 211 14.49 3.35 -13.03
N GLN A 212 14.66 2.07 -12.72
CA GLN A 212 14.13 0.98 -13.52
C GLN A 212 12.60 0.92 -13.48
N LEU A 213 11.99 1.17 -12.31
CA LEU A 213 10.53 1.24 -12.18
C LEU A 213 9.96 2.42 -12.96
N LEU A 214 10.55 3.60 -12.83
CA LEU A 214 10.13 4.78 -13.58
C LEU A 214 10.30 4.61 -15.09
N HIS A 215 11.32 3.89 -15.53
CA HIS A 215 11.51 3.55 -16.95
C HIS A 215 10.38 2.64 -17.49
N VAL A 216 10.01 1.58 -16.74
CA VAL A 216 9.02 0.59 -17.21
C VAL A 216 7.57 1.01 -16.96
N PHE A 217 7.29 1.55 -15.78
CA PHE A 217 5.93 1.98 -15.40
C PHE A 217 5.59 3.36 -15.96
N GLY A 218 6.59 4.19 -16.20
CA GLY A 218 6.40 5.61 -16.43
C GLY A 218 5.84 6.35 -15.20
N PRO A 219 5.88 7.68 -15.18
CA PRO A 219 5.34 8.45 -14.07
C PRO A 219 3.83 8.23 -13.88
N ASP A 220 3.08 7.86 -14.92
CA ASP A 220 1.61 7.72 -14.89
C ASP A 220 1.11 6.45 -14.17
N ARG A 221 1.99 5.50 -13.88
CA ARG A 221 1.66 4.26 -13.16
C ARG A 221 2.49 4.08 -11.87
N CYS A 222 3.07 5.16 -11.40
CA CYS A 222 3.70 5.23 -10.09
C CYS A 222 2.83 6.05 -9.13
N VAL A 223 2.79 5.65 -7.87
CA VAL A 223 2.24 6.43 -6.76
C VAL A 223 3.24 6.41 -5.60
N TRP A 224 3.10 7.33 -4.66
CA TRP A 224 3.96 7.38 -3.48
C TRP A 224 3.18 7.08 -2.21
N GLY A 225 3.86 6.55 -1.18
CA GLY A 225 3.30 6.35 0.15
C GLY A 225 4.40 6.34 1.22
N SER A 226 4.07 6.77 2.41
CA SER A 226 5.01 6.83 3.54
C SER A 226 5.23 5.48 4.21
N ASP A 227 4.18 4.67 4.28
CA ASP A 227 4.07 3.49 5.14
C ASP A 227 4.10 3.87 6.65
N TRP A 228 3.56 5.07 6.98
CA TRP A 228 3.37 5.49 8.35
C TRP A 228 2.45 4.51 9.10
N PRO A 229 2.67 4.21 10.38
CA PRO A 229 3.63 4.77 11.32
C PRO A 229 4.97 4.02 11.37
N PHE A 230 5.40 3.42 10.26
CA PHE A 230 6.71 2.77 10.11
C PHE A 230 6.85 1.48 10.91
N LEU A 231 5.83 0.65 10.89
CA LEU A 231 5.76 -0.62 11.64
C LEU A 231 7.01 -1.47 11.41
N ARG A 232 7.56 -1.99 12.51
CA ARG A 232 8.74 -2.88 12.50
C ARG A 232 9.94 -2.28 11.76
N ALA A 233 10.07 -0.97 11.81
CA ALA A 233 11.23 -0.30 11.26
C ALA A 233 12.48 -0.70 12.08
N PRO A 234 13.59 -1.10 11.42
CA PRO A 234 14.80 -1.56 12.14
C PRO A 234 15.54 -0.42 12.85
N ALA A 235 15.17 0.83 12.59
CA ALA A 235 15.69 2.05 13.22
C ALA A 235 14.67 3.18 13.07
N ARG A 236 14.96 4.33 13.68
CA ARG A 236 14.13 5.53 13.52
C ARG A 236 13.89 5.87 12.04
N VAL A 237 12.65 6.11 11.70
CA VAL A 237 12.21 6.58 10.39
C VAL A 237 11.41 7.86 10.59
N ASP A 238 11.66 8.84 9.74
CA ASP A 238 10.93 10.10 9.72
C ASP A 238 10.23 10.27 8.35
N TYR A 239 9.09 10.92 8.33
CA TYR A 239 8.27 11.12 7.13
C TYR A 239 8.98 11.97 6.07
N GLY A 240 9.59 13.09 6.48
CA GLY A 240 10.25 14.04 5.60
C GLY A 240 11.34 13.43 4.71
N PRO A 241 12.30 12.64 5.24
CA PRO A 241 13.32 11.96 4.45
C PRO A 241 12.77 11.06 3.35
N GLN A 242 11.65 10.37 3.56
CA GLN A 242 11.02 9.54 2.52
C GLN A 242 10.44 10.38 1.39
N LEU A 243 9.81 11.51 1.73
CA LEU A 243 9.31 12.47 0.74
C LEU A 243 10.48 13.16 -0.01
N ALA A 244 11.60 13.40 0.66
CA ALA A 244 12.83 13.90 0.03
C ALA A 244 13.43 12.90 -0.96
N ALA A 245 13.39 11.59 -0.64
CA ALA A 245 13.82 10.55 -1.57
C ALA A 245 12.97 10.53 -2.85
N LEU A 246 11.64 10.68 -2.75
CA LEU A 246 10.77 10.83 -3.93
C LEU A 246 11.22 12.01 -4.82
N ARG A 247 11.54 13.16 -4.22
CA ARG A 247 12.01 14.34 -4.97
C ARG A 247 13.29 14.07 -5.74
N ARG A 248 14.17 13.22 -5.21
CA ARG A 248 15.41 12.81 -5.87
C ARG A 248 15.13 11.83 -7.01
N TRP A 249 14.29 10.81 -6.78
CA TRP A 249 13.94 9.82 -7.81
C TRP A 249 13.16 10.45 -8.97
N VAL A 250 12.34 11.46 -8.68
CA VAL A 250 11.48 12.15 -9.64
C VAL A 250 11.76 13.65 -9.60
N PRO A 251 12.83 14.12 -10.24
CA PRO A 251 13.23 15.54 -10.18
C PRO A 251 12.25 16.48 -10.90
N GLY A 252 11.49 15.98 -11.89
CA GLY A 252 10.50 16.73 -12.62
C GLY A 252 9.26 17.07 -11.77
N ALA A 253 8.94 18.35 -11.60
CA ALA A 253 7.78 18.77 -10.79
C ALA A 253 6.43 18.27 -11.35
N ALA A 254 6.29 18.23 -12.68
CA ALA A 254 5.09 17.71 -13.34
C ALA A 254 4.87 16.22 -13.07
N ASP A 255 5.94 15.42 -13.11
CA ASP A 255 5.87 13.99 -12.84
C ASP A 255 5.58 13.71 -11.37
N ARG A 256 6.18 14.50 -10.45
CA ARG A 256 5.81 14.41 -9.03
C ARG A 256 4.35 14.76 -8.78
N ALA A 257 3.81 15.76 -9.48
CA ALA A 257 2.40 16.10 -9.39
C ALA A 257 1.49 14.96 -9.88
N ARG A 258 1.90 14.24 -10.93
CA ARG A 258 1.19 13.02 -11.38
C ARG A 258 1.22 11.95 -10.29
N ILE A 259 2.40 11.63 -9.76
CA ILE A 259 2.60 10.58 -8.75
C ILE A 259 1.87 10.89 -7.43
N LEU A 260 1.86 12.15 -7.02
CA LEU A 260 1.26 12.56 -5.74
C LEU A 260 -0.23 12.91 -5.84
N TRP A 261 -0.73 13.27 -7.03
CA TRP A 261 -2.14 13.67 -7.16
C TRP A 261 -2.87 13.02 -8.33
N SER A 262 -2.45 13.25 -9.57
CA SER A 262 -3.27 12.84 -10.72
C SER A 262 -3.49 11.34 -10.78
N ASN A 263 -2.46 10.54 -10.48
CA ASN A 263 -2.58 9.10 -10.44
C ASN A 263 -3.43 8.61 -9.26
N PRO A 264 -3.17 9.03 -8.00
CA PRO A 264 -4.05 8.69 -6.89
C PRO A 264 -5.51 9.07 -7.12
N SER A 265 -5.77 10.28 -7.67
CA SER A 265 -7.12 10.72 -8.02
C SER A 265 -7.78 9.76 -9.02
N ARG A 266 -7.09 9.43 -10.11
CA ARG A 266 -7.60 8.52 -11.15
C ARG A 266 -7.75 7.08 -10.67
N ILE A 267 -6.77 6.57 -9.90
CA ILE A 267 -6.71 5.15 -9.51
C ILE A 267 -7.63 4.86 -8.32
N PHE A 268 -7.62 5.74 -7.31
CA PHE A 268 -8.34 5.54 -6.06
C PHE A 268 -9.60 6.42 -5.93
N GLY A 269 -9.83 7.32 -6.88
CA GLY A 269 -11.03 8.17 -6.92
C GLY A 269 -11.01 9.33 -5.92
N PHE A 270 -9.84 9.86 -5.54
CA PHE A 270 -9.75 11.11 -4.77
C PHE A 270 -10.22 12.30 -5.62
N LYS A 271 -10.86 13.28 -4.96
CA LYS A 271 -11.45 14.46 -5.61
C LYS A 271 -10.91 15.76 -5.00
#